data_26de2c28894605eae790231c69dce61d
#
_entry.id   26de2c28894605eae790231c69dce61d
#
_cell.length_a   1.000
_cell.length_b   1.000
_cell.length_c   1.000
_cell.angle_alpha   90.00
_cell.angle_beta   90.00
_cell.angle_gamma   90.00
#
_symmetry.space_group_name_H-M   'P 1'
#
loop_
_entity.id
_entity.type
_entity.pdbx_description
1 polymer ?
#
loop_
_entity_poly.entity_id
_entity_poly.type
_entity_poly.pdbx_seq_one_letter_code
_entity_poly.pdbx_strand_id
1 'polypeptide(L)'
;TGVYQNQYTPGRMGRTAWDWTVSASMINHMALGYNRFGNLNESVFVDQDWASKIGLQNTAPTTFPALTFTGAAILGGGIGASNRLGSESRGGSYNGSTIFQDDFTIVRGKHNFKMGMEARFYYYNFRNKSGTGTFNFQSVQTQQPGFNANTGHAFASFMLGAVNNTARNISPTNPGFRTHTPAFYFSDDWKVNQKLTLN
;
A
#
# COMPACT_ATOMS: atom_id res chain seq x y z
N THR A 1 20.59 -13.85 -4.98
CA THR A 1 19.27 -13.99 -4.37
C THR A 1 18.39 -12.85 -4.88
N GLY A 2 17.79 -13.04 -6.06
CA GLY A 2 17.02 -12.00 -6.70
C GLY A 2 15.60 -11.93 -6.13
N VAL A 3 15.22 -10.77 -5.63
CA VAL A 3 13.80 -10.42 -5.54
C VAL A 3 13.36 -10.08 -6.95
N TYR A 4 12.70 -11.00 -7.62
CA TYR A 4 12.24 -10.83 -9.00
C TYR A 4 10.93 -10.05 -9.04
N GLN A 5 10.98 -8.79 -8.59
CA GLN A 5 9.80 -7.95 -8.45
C GLN A 5 10.12 -6.51 -8.85
N ASN A 6 9.29 -5.95 -9.68
CA ASN A 6 9.27 -4.53 -9.99
C ASN A 6 8.31 -3.81 -9.07
N GLN A 7 8.72 -2.67 -8.55
CA GLN A 7 7.86 -1.75 -7.82
C GLN A 7 7.66 -0.49 -8.64
N TYR A 8 6.40 -0.10 -8.81
CA TYR A 8 6.02 1.11 -9.51
C TYR A 8 5.20 2.01 -8.58
N THR A 9 5.69 3.23 -8.36
CA THR A 9 5.14 4.17 -7.38
C THR A 9 4.73 5.50 -8.02
N PRO A 10 3.69 5.53 -8.88
CA PRO A 10 3.25 6.77 -9.51
C PRO A 10 2.62 7.71 -8.49
N GLY A 11 3.03 8.96 -8.50
CA GLY A 11 2.45 10.05 -7.73
C GLY A 11 1.87 11.13 -8.63
N ARG A 12 0.73 11.67 -8.24
CA ARG A 12 0.11 12.85 -8.88
C ARG A 12 -0.43 13.75 -7.79
N MET A 13 -0.16 15.05 -7.90
CA MET A 13 -0.72 16.04 -6.99
C MET A 13 -1.01 17.33 -7.74
N GLY A 14 -1.98 18.06 -7.23
CA GLY A 14 -2.32 19.38 -7.70
C GLY A 14 -3.03 20.15 -6.61
N ARG A 15 -2.85 21.44 -6.60
CA ARG A 15 -3.57 22.37 -5.71
C ARG A 15 -3.89 23.64 -6.48
N THR A 16 -5.10 24.16 -6.26
CA THR A 16 -5.51 25.49 -6.67
C THR A 16 -6.08 26.22 -5.47
N ALA A 17 -5.91 27.52 -5.42
CA ALA A 17 -6.49 28.36 -4.39
C ALA A 17 -6.97 29.66 -5.03
N TRP A 18 -7.97 30.28 -4.41
CA TRP A 18 -8.54 31.56 -4.83
C TRP A 18 -8.81 32.43 -3.61
N ASP A 19 -8.19 33.60 -3.60
CA ASP A 19 -8.41 34.65 -2.63
C ASP A 19 -9.36 35.68 -3.22
N TRP A 20 -10.46 35.95 -2.54
CA TRP A 20 -11.46 36.92 -2.94
C TRP A 20 -11.67 37.97 -1.89
N THR A 21 -11.31 39.20 -2.20
CA THR A 21 -11.62 40.38 -1.40
C THR A 21 -13.08 40.79 -1.67
N VAL A 22 -13.99 40.28 -0.83
CA VAL A 22 -15.45 40.54 -0.96
C VAL A 22 -15.76 42.00 -0.65
N SER A 23 -15.08 42.56 0.33
CA SER A 23 -15.16 44.00 0.71
C SER A 23 -13.88 44.43 1.44
N ALA A 24 -13.77 45.71 1.80
CA ALA A 24 -12.65 46.21 2.60
C ALA A 24 -12.49 45.56 3.96
N SER A 25 -13.52 44.85 4.46
CA SER A 25 -13.55 44.21 5.77
C SER A 25 -13.83 42.69 5.69
N MET A 26 -13.88 42.10 4.49
CA MET A 26 -14.21 40.71 4.30
C MET A 26 -13.35 40.06 3.22
N ILE A 27 -12.68 39.00 3.59
CA ILE A 27 -11.84 38.19 2.70
C ILE A 27 -12.31 36.74 2.79
N ASN A 28 -12.40 36.07 1.64
CA ASN A 28 -12.59 34.66 1.54
C ASN A 28 -11.37 34.01 0.89
N HIS A 29 -10.94 32.87 1.43
CA HIS A 29 -9.90 32.02 0.87
C HIS A 29 -10.45 30.63 0.63
N MET A 30 -10.48 30.19 -0.60
CA MET A 30 -10.92 28.87 -1.00
C MET A 30 -9.76 28.09 -1.61
N ALA A 31 -9.62 26.81 -1.26
CA ALA A 31 -8.60 25.95 -1.81
C ALA A 31 -9.14 24.55 -2.13
N LEU A 32 -8.64 23.99 -3.22
CA LEU A 32 -8.89 22.60 -3.62
C LEU A 32 -7.55 21.91 -3.84
N GLY A 33 -7.34 20.84 -3.10
CA GLY A 33 -6.17 19.98 -3.22
C GLY A 33 -6.55 18.57 -3.68
N TYR A 34 -5.73 17.98 -4.52
CA TYR A 34 -5.84 16.60 -4.94
C TYR A 34 -4.49 15.93 -4.87
N ASN A 35 -4.46 14.70 -4.34
CA ASN A 35 -3.31 13.84 -4.48
C ASN A 35 -3.73 12.41 -4.81
N ARG A 36 -2.88 11.71 -5.53
CA ARG A 36 -2.99 10.29 -5.80
C ARG A 36 -1.62 9.66 -5.79
N PHE A 37 -1.49 8.59 -5.05
CA PHE A 37 -0.27 7.79 -4.96
C PHE A 37 -0.58 6.33 -5.27
N GLY A 38 0.29 5.68 -6.02
CA GLY A 38 0.24 4.25 -6.28
C GLY A 38 1.45 3.54 -5.69
N ASN A 39 1.26 2.31 -5.24
CA ASN A 39 2.33 1.40 -4.90
C ASN A 39 1.96 0.04 -5.48
N LEU A 40 2.49 -0.25 -6.65
CA LEU A 40 2.23 -1.47 -7.39
C LEU A 40 3.47 -2.34 -7.36
N ASN A 41 3.28 -3.62 -7.05
CA ASN A 41 4.32 -4.62 -7.03
C ASN A 41 3.95 -5.75 -7.99
N GLU A 42 4.80 -5.99 -8.97
CA GLU A 42 4.57 -7.02 -9.97
C GLU A 42 5.85 -7.86 -10.17
N SER A 43 5.68 -9.17 -10.27
CA SER A 43 6.76 -10.06 -10.65
C SER A 43 7.32 -9.67 -12.02
N VAL A 44 8.62 -9.75 -12.21
CA VAL A 44 9.25 -9.56 -13.53
C VAL A 44 8.83 -10.64 -14.55
N PHE A 45 8.23 -11.73 -14.06
CA PHE A 45 7.74 -12.86 -14.85
C PHE A 45 6.23 -12.83 -15.08
N VAL A 46 5.62 -11.67 -14.93
CA VAL A 46 4.17 -11.51 -15.13
C VAL A 46 3.78 -11.79 -16.59
N ASP A 47 2.62 -12.42 -16.77
CA ASP A 47 2.00 -12.72 -18.08
C ASP A 47 2.86 -13.58 -19.04
N GLN A 48 3.75 -14.43 -18.53
CA GLN A 48 4.63 -15.29 -19.33
C GLN A 48 4.23 -16.77 -19.34
N ASP A 49 3.06 -17.13 -18.82
CA ASP A 49 2.53 -18.50 -18.74
C ASP A 49 3.53 -19.52 -18.18
N TRP A 50 4.16 -19.18 -17.09
CA TRP A 50 5.13 -20.05 -16.43
C TRP A 50 4.51 -21.33 -15.89
N ALA A 51 3.24 -21.30 -15.51
CA ALA A 51 2.55 -22.50 -15.01
C ALA A 51 2.60 -23.64 -16.04
N SER A 52 2.21 -23.34 -17.29
CA SER A 52 2.28 -24.33 -18.37
C SER A 52 3.72 -24.75 -18.69
N LYS A 53 4.66 -23.79 -18.72
CA LYS A 53 6.09 -24.07 -19.04
C LYS A 53 6.74 -25.03 -18.04
N ILE A 54 6.33 -25.00 -16.78
CA ILE A 54 6.87 -25.88 -15.73
C ILE A 54 5.93 -27.04 -15.38
N GLY A 55 4.86 -27.25 -16.14
CA GLY A 55 3.93 -28.37 -15.99
C GLY A 55 3.00 -28.28 -14.80
N LEU A 56 2.77 -27.10 -14.21
CA LEU A 56 1.79 -26.90 -13.14
C LEU A 56 0.37 -26.90 -13.71
N GLN A 57 -0.48 -27.75 -13.17
CA GLN A 57 -1.89 -27.85 -13.54
C GLN A 57 -2.78 -27.10 -12.53
N ASN A 58 -3.93 -26.63 -12.99
CA ASN A 58 -4.94 -25.99 -12.15
C ASN A 58 -4.44 -24.73 -11.38
N THR A 59 -3.47 -24.03 -11.96
CA THR A 59 -2.95 -22.77 -11.40
C THR A 59 -3.26 -21.61 -12.34
N ALA A 60 -3.21 -20.37 -11.82
CA ALA A 60 -3.31 -19.19 -12.67
C ALA A 60 -1.99 -18.99 -13.43
N PRO A 61 -1.99 -18.92 -14.78
CA PRO A 61 -0.77 -18.88 -15.59
C PRO A 61 -0.18 -17.47 -15.65
N THR A 62 -0.10 -16.77 -14.53
CA THR A 62 0.15 -15.32 -14.54
C THR A 62 1.56 -14.93 -14.12
N THR A 63 2.20 -15.72 -13.26
CA THR A 63 3.53 -15.42 -12.72
C THR A 63 4.35 -16.70 -12.57
N PHE A 64 5.67 -16.57 -12.41
CA PHE A 64 6.48 -17.67 -11.92
C PHE A 64 6.14 -17.91 -10.42
N PRO A 65 5.93 -19.16 -9.98
CA PRO A 65 5.59 -19.44 -8.59
C PRO A 65 6.69 -18.95 -7.63
N ALA A 66 6.31 -18.68 -6.41
CA ALA A 66 7.25 -18.45 -5.34
C ALA A 66 7.66 -19.80 -4.74
N LEU A 67 8.92 -20.16 -4.88
CA LEU A 67 9.51 -21.34 -4.24
C LEU A 67 10.22 -20.90 -2.98
N THR A 68 9.76 -21.35 -1.81
CA THR A 68 10.33 -20.99 -0.51
C THR A 68 10.97 -22.21 0.14
N PHE A 69 12.09 -21.97 0.82
CA PHE A 69 12.87 -23.01 1.48
C PHE A 69 13.01 -22.67 2.95
N THR A 70 12.60 -23.55 3.84
CA THR A 70 12.64 -23.34 5.28
C THR A 70 13.30 -24.50 6.00
N GLY A 71 13.84 -24.25 7.18
CA GLY A 71 14.41 -25.28 8.05
C GLY A 71 15.90 -25.54 7.94
N ALA A 72 16.63 -24.89 7.03
CA ALA A 72 18.08 -24.97 6.97
C ALA A 72 18.68 -23.69 6.32
N ALA A 73 19.98 -23.42 6.56
CA ALA A 73 20.72 -22.38 5.84
C ALA A 73 20.95 -22.84 4.39
N ILE A 74 20.23 -22.26 3.47
CA ILE A 74 19.97 -22.91 2.23
C ILE A 74 20.54 -22.14 1.06
N LEU A 75 20.74 -21.89 0.26
CA LEU A 75 21.13 -21.09 -0.89
C LEU A 75 22.16 -19.99 -0.55
N GLY A 76 23.12 -20.31 0.35
CA GLY A 76 24.19 -19.37 0.70
C GLY A 76 23.70 -18.13 1.47
N GLY A 77 22.51 -18.24 2.06
CA GLY A 77 21.89 -17.15 2.80
C GLY A 77 22.53 -16.92 4.15
N GLY A 78 23.19 -15.79 4.31
CA GLY A 78 23.42 -15.19 5.60
C GLY A 78 22.11 -14.73 6.24
N ILE A 79 22.16 -14.19 7.46
CA ILE A 79 21.03 -13.60 8.15
C ILE A 79 20.36 -12.57 7.23
N GLY A 80 19.07 -12.75 6.93
CA GLY A 80 18.28 -11.87 6.06
C GLY A 80 18.30 -12.22 4.57
N ALA A 81 19.00 -13.26 4.12
CA ALA A 81 18.89 -13.75 2.77
C ALA A 81 17.52 -14.41 2.54
N SER A 82 16.88 -14.04 1.48
CA SER A 82 15.61 -14.63 1.06
C SER A 82 15.84 -16.07 0.59
N ASN A 83 15.44 -17.05 1.36
CA ASN A 83 15.39 -18.45 0.95
C ASN A 83 14.23 -18.67 -0.02
N ARG A 84 14.20 -17.89 -1.09
CA ARG A 84 13.11 -17.85 -2.05
C ARG A 84 13.64 -17.73 -3.46
N LEU A 85 13.05 -18.47 -4.37
CA LEU A 85 13.19 -18.31 -5.82
C LEU A 85 11.84 -17.89 -6.40
N GLY A 86 11.88 -16.98 -7.35
CA GLY A 86 10.67 -16.47 -8.01
C GLY A 86 9.83 -15.53 -7.16
N SER A 87 8.79 -15.02 -7.76
CA SER A 87 7.81 -14.13 -7.11
C SER A 87 6.45 -14.28 -7.79
N GLU A 88 5.42 -14.49 -6.99
CA GLU A 88 4.03 -14.46 -7.43
C GLU A 88 3.38 -13.06 -7.28
N SER A 89 4.14 -12.05 -6.88
CA SER A 89 3.59 -10.72 -6.61
C SER A 89 2.91 -10.15 -7.83
N ARG A 90 1.65 -9.79 -7.68
CA ARG A 90 0.85 -9.13 -8.71
C ARG A 90 -0.25 -8.31 -8.05
N GLY A 91 0.07 -7.12 -7.60
CA GLY A 91 -0.92 -6.30 -6.93
C GLY A 91 -0.35 -5.00 -6.41
N GLY A 92 -1.06 -4.43 -5.46
CA GLY A 92 -0.67 -3.19 -4.81
C GLY A 92 -1.86 -2.35 -4.42
N SER A 93 -1.65 -1.06 -4.33
CA SER A 93 -2.70 -0.13 -3.95
C SER A 93 -2.60 1.20 -4.66
N TYR A 94 -3.74 1.86 -4.77
CA TYR A 94 -3.83 3.28 -5.06
C TYR A 94 -4.54 3.96 -3.91
N ASN A 95 -3.95 5.00 -3.38
CA ASN A 95 -4.54 5.84 -2.36
C ASN A 95 -4.44 7.31 -2.75
N GLY A 96 -5.21 8.13 -2.09
CA GLY A 96 -5.18 9.55 -2.31
C GLY A 96 -6.26 10.29 -1.54
N SER A 97 -6.27 11.59 -1.74
CA SER A 97 -7.29 12.44 -1.14
C SER A 97 -7.65 13.61 -2.04
N THR A 98 -8.87 14.08 -1.86
CA THR A 98 -9.33 15.39 -2.31
C THR A 98 -9.68 16.19 -1.07
N ILE A 99 -9.14 17.40 -0.97
CA ILE A 99 -9.35 18.30 0.17
C ILE A 99 -9.94 19.58 -0.37
N PHE A 100 -11.10 19.95 0.14
CA PHE A 100 -11.72 21.25 -0.08
C PHE A 100 -11.64 22.05 1.21
N GLN A 101 -11.23 23.30 1.12
CA GLN A 101 -11.13 24.22 2.24
C GLN A 101 -11.72 25.56 1.82
N ASP A 102 -12.47 26.18 2.74
CA ASP A 102 -13.06 27.51 2.55
C ASP A 102 -13.02 28.27 3.87
N ASP A 103 -12.36 29.43 3.87
CA ASP A 103 -12.10 30.24 5.04
C ASP A 103 -12.60 31.66 4.81
N PHE A 104 -13.42 32.17 5.73
CA PHE A 104 -13.86 33.56 5.76
C PHE A 104 -13.23 34.30 6.92
N THR A 105 -12.75 35.51 6.65
CA THR A 105 -12.33 36.48 7.66
C THR A 105 -13.14 37.75 7.51
N ILE A 106 -13.75 38.19 8.60
CA ILE A 106 -14.61 39.40 8.65
C ILE A 106 -14.18 40.30 9.81
N VAL A 107 -13.78 41.49 9.50
CA VAL A 107 -13.43 42.53 10.49
C VAL A 107 -14.63 43.45 10.67
N ARG A 108 -15.16 43.54 11.91
CA ARG A 108 -16.29 44.41 12.23
C ARG A 108 -16.07 45.11 13.59
N GLY A 109 -15.73 46.39 13.55
CA GLY A 109 -15.42 47.15 14.74
C GLY A 109 -14.21 46.60 15.49
N LYS A 110 -14.42 46.10 16.71
CA LYS A 110 -13.39 45.49 17.55
C LYS A 110 -13.26 43.97 17.40
N HIS A 111 -14.03 43.39 16.54
CA HIS A 111 -14.09 41.94 16.32
C HIS A 111 -13.44 41.54 15.00
N ASN A 112 -12.67 40.44 15.02
CA ASN A 112 -12.12 39.81 13.86
C ASN A 112 -12.61 38.34 13.86
N PHE A 113 -13.72 38.13 13.17
CA PHE A 113 -14.31 36.80 13.02
C PHE A 113 -13.57 36.00 11.97
N LYS A 114 -13.24 34.77 12.29
CA LYS A 114 -12.74 33.78 11.36
C LYS A 114 -13.62 32.55 11.43
N MET A 115 -14.06 32.08 10.28
CA MET A 115 -14.83 30.87 10.16
C MET A 115 -14.42 30.11 8.94
N GLY A 116 -14.48 28.81 9.01
CA GLY A 116 -14.15 28.00 7.85
C GLY A 116 -14.61 26.58 7.95
N MET A 117 -14.48 25.92 6.84
CA MET A 117 -14.77 24.51 6.69
C MET A 117 -13.68 23.79 5.92
N GLU A 118 -13.47 22.56 6.26
CA GLU A 118 -12.63 21.65 5.49
C GLU A 118 -13.38 20.34 5.26
N ALA A 119 -13.37 19.84 4.04
CA ALA A 119 -13.89 18.53 3.70
C ALA A 119 -12.78 17.70 3.08
N ARG A 120 -12.44 16.57 3.71
CA ARG A 120 -11.44 15.63 3.24
C ARG A 120 -12.11 14.35 2.78
N PHE A 121 -11.81 13.95 1.56
CA PHE A 121 -12.28 12.72 0.94
C PHE A 121 -11.07 11.83 0.68
N TYR A 122 -10.92 10.78 1.47
CA TYR A 122 -9.85 9.81 1.30
C TYR A 122 -10.36 8.60 0.54
N TYR A 123 -9.52 8.06 -0.31
CA TYR A 123 -9.75 6.77 -0.95
C TYR A 123 -8.52 5.89 -0.87
N TYR A 124 -8.76 4.61 -0.69
CA TYR A 124 -7.74 3.57 -0.74
C TYR A 124 -8.31 2.38 -1.51
N ASN A 125 -7.70 2.02 -2.61
CA ASN A 125 -8.14 0.91 -3.45
C ASN A 125 -7.02 -0.13 -3.52
N PHE A 126 -7.32 -1.35 -3.11
CA PHE A 126 -6.45 -2.48 -3.37
C PHE A 126 -6.60 -2.96 -4.80
N ARG A 127 -5.51 -3.46 -5.35
CA ARG A 127 -5.46 -4.15 -6.62
C ARG A 127 -4.72 -5.47 -6.39
N ASN A 128 -5.47 -6.51 -6.07
CA ASN A 128 -4.93 -7.84 -5.90
C ASN A 128 -5.28 -8.68 -7.13
N LYS A 129 -4.34 -9.46 -7.60
CA LYS A 129 -4.56 -10.43 -8.66
C LYS A 129 -4.07 -11.79 -8.18
N SER A 130 -4.70 -12.86 -8.67
CA SER A 130 -4.22 -14.22 -8.42
C SER A 130 -2.84 -14.40 -9.01
N GLY A 131 -1.92 -14.92 -8.20
CA GLY A 131 -0.63 -15.42 -8.63
C GLY A 131 -0.69 -16.91 -8.91
N THR A 132 0.40 -17.46 -9.41
CA THR A 132 0.55 -18.92 -9.65
C THR A 132 0.59 -19.69 -8.34
N GLY A 133 1.04 -19.07 -7.26
CA GLY A 133 1.07 -19.63 -5.91
C GLY A 133 2.47 -19.73 -5.32
N THR A 134 2.51 -20.09 -4.05
CA THR A 134 3.73 -20.34 -3.29
C THR A 134 3.85 -21.82 -2.99
N PHE A 135 5.03 -22.40 -3.21
CA PHE A 135 5.38 -23.78 -2.89
C PHE A 135 6.48 -23.75 -1.84
N ASN A 136 6.21 -24.32 -0.68
CA ASN A 136 7.18 -24.37 0.41
C ASN A 136 7.82 -25.75 0.51
N PHE A 137 9.15 -25.75 0.58
CA PHE A 137 9.97 -26.94 0.76
C PHE A 137 10.67 -26.87 2.11
N GLN A 138 10.68 -27.97 2.84
CA GLN A 138 11.30 -28.08 4.14
C GLN A 138 12.25 -29.28 4.18
N SER A 139 13.10 -29.30 5.19
CA SER A 139 14.04 -30.42 5.42
C SER A 139 13.33 -31.71 5.83
N VAL A 140 12.13 -31.60 6.41
CA VAL A 140 11.42 -32.73 7.03
C VAL A 140 11.18 -33.91 6.08
N GLN A 141 10.98 -33.64 4.78
CA GLN A 141 10.72 -34.70 3.79
C GLN A 141 11.97 -35.53 3.44
N THR A 142 13.16 -35.04 3.77
CA THR A 142 14.45 -35.69 3.52
C THR A 142 15.22 -35.99 4.80
N GLN A 143 14.59 -35.85 5.96
CA GLN A 143 15.19 -36.17 7.26
C GLN A 143 15.32 -37.69 7.46
N GLN A 144 16.42 -38.08 8.12
CA GLN A 144 16.59 -39.44 8.58
C GLN A 144 15.73 -39.68 9.82
N PRO A 145 14.86 -40.71 9.84
CA PRO A 145 14.09 -41.04 11.04
C PRO A 145 14.98 -41.19 12.27
N GLY A 146 14.59 -40.58 13.35
CA GLY A 146 15.36 -40.56 14.63
C GLY A 146 16.49 -39.50 14.71
N PHE A 147 16.84 -38.82 13.63
CA PHE A 147 17.91 -37.82 13.57
C PHE A 147 17.42 -36.47 13.01
N ASN A 148 16.23 -36.06 13.38
CA ASN A 148 15.51 -34.95 12.76
C ASN A 148 16.22 -33.58 12.91
N ALA A 149 17.00 -33.38 13.98
CA ALA A 149 17.61 -32.07 14.25
C ALA A 149 18.75 -31.69 13.29
N ASN A 150 19.44 -32.67 12.72
CA ASN A 150 20.68 -32.44 11.97
C ASN A 150 20.68 -33.07 10.56
N THR A 151 19.57 -33.61 10.10
CA THR A 151 19.45 -34.27 8.81
C THR A 151 18.31 -33.67 8.00
N GLY A 152 18.34 -33.92 6.70
CA GLY A 152 17.41 -33.38 5.75
C GLY A 152 17.81 -31.99 5.23
N HIS A 153 17.35 -31.68 4.03
CA HIS A 153 17.65 -30.41 3.40
C HIS A 153 16.51 -29.97 2.49
N ALA A 154 16.01 -28.76 2.66
CA ALA A 154 14.85 -28.28 1.90
C ALA A 154 15.09 -28.24 0.38
N PHE A 155 16.32 -27.98 -0.06
CA PHE A 155 16.66 -28.05 -1.48
C PHE A 155 16.66 -29.50 -2.01
N ALA A 156 17.05 -30.47 -1.20
CA ALA A 156 16.91 -31.90 -1.57
C ALA A 156 15.42 -32.26 -1.71
N SER A 157 14.57 -31.79 -0.82
CA SER A 157 13.11 -31.97 -0.93
C SER A 157 12.57 -31.34 -2.22
N PHE A 158 13.07 -30.18 -2.59
CA PHE A 158 12.73 -29.55 -3.88
C PHE A 158 13.16 -30.39 -5.09
N MET A 159 14.39 -30.90 -5.09
CA MET A 159 14.89 -31.77 -6.18
C MET A 159 14.10 -33.06 -6.32
N LEU A 160 13.49 -33.53 -5.25
CA LEU A 160 12.61 -34.70 -5.24
C LEU A 160 11.14 -34.34 -5.55
N GLY A 161 10.81 -33.07 -5.73
CA GLY A 161 9.43 -32.61 -5.88
C GLY A 161 8.59 -32.77 -4.61
N ALA A 162 9.22 -32.99 -3.45
CA ALA A 162 8.53 -33.21 -2.17
C ALA A 162 8.12 -31.88 -1.53
N VAL A 163 7.01 -31.32 -1.97
CA VAL A 163 6.45 -30.06 -1.46
C VAL A 163 5.88 -30.28 -0.06
N ASN A 164 6.22 -29.41 0.89
CA ASN A 164 5.67 -29.48 2.24
C ASN A 164 4.26 -28.87 2.32
N ASN A 165 4.09 -27.67 1.78
CA ASN A 165 2.76 -27.07 1.64
C ASN A 165 2.73 -26.07 0.47
N THR A 166 1.52 -25.77 0.02
CA THR A 166 1.26 -24.80 -1.02
C THR A 166 0.21 -23.79 -0.55
N ALA A 167 0.33 -22.55 -1.03
CA ALA A 167 -0.65 -21.51 -0.79
C ALA A 167 -0.93 -20.75 -2.09
N ARG A 168 -2.20 -20.42 -2.33
CA ARG A 168 -2.61 -19.59 -3.46
C ARG A 168 -3.85 -18.77 -3.10
N ASN A 169 -3.89 -17.54 -3.56
CA ASN A 169 -5.12 -16.74 -3.52
C ASN A 169 -5.98 -17.09 -4.75
N ILE A 170 -7.09 -17.78 -4.51
CA ILE A 170 -7.99 -18.25 -5.56
C ILE A 170 -8.97 -17.17 -6.00
N SER A 171 -9.40 -16.32 -5.06
CA SER A 171 -10.39 -15.27 -5.31
C SER A 171 -9.87 -13.92 -4.80
N PRO A 172 -9.06 -13.22 -5.59
CA PRO A 172 -8.53 -11.93 -5.17
C PRO A 172 -9.65 -10.91 -5.04
N THR A 173 -9.74 -10.31 -3.88
CA THR A 173 -10.64 -9.17 -3.64
C THR A 173 -9.91 -7.88 -3.87
N ASN A 174 -10.61 -6.90 -4.43
CA ASN A 174 -10.10 -5.54 -4.62
C ASN A 174 -10.95 -4.57 -3.77
N PRO A 175 -10.81 -4.59 -2.44
CA PRO A 175 -11.58 -3.72 -1.58
C PRO A 175 -11.21 -2.26 -1.80
N GLY A 176 -12.20 -1.39 -1.69
CA GLY A 176 -12.04 0.04 -1.72
C GLY A 176 -12.55 0.67 -0.44
N PHE A 177 -11.71 1.46 0.22
CA PHE A 177 -12.09 2.24 1.39
C PHE A 177 -12.33 3.69 1.00
N ARG A 178 -13.36 4.29 1.63
CA ARG A 178 -13.69 5.70 1.49
C ARG A 178 -13.91 6.27 2.87
N THR A 179 -13.26 7.41 3.13
CA THR A 179 -13.43 8.13 4.38
C THR A 179 -13.71 9.59 4.07
N HIS A 180 -14.76 10.12 4.67
CA HIS A 180 -15.15 11.52 4.56
C HIS A 180 -14.99 12.16 5.93
N THR A 181 -14.24 13.24 6.00
CA THR A 181 -13.94 13.94 7.25
C THR A 181 -14.26 15.42 7.09
N PRO A 182 -15.47 15.86 7.36
CA PRO A 182 -15.79 17.30 7.44
C PRO A 182 -15.28 17.87 8.77
N ALA A 183 -14.82 19.10 8.74
CA ALA A 183 -14.45 19.89 9.90
C ALA A 183 -14.93 21.32 9.71
N PHE A 184 -15.32 21.97 10.81
CA PHE A 184 -15.76 23.35 10.82
C PHE A 184 -15.10 24.05 12.00
N TYR A 185 -14.82 25.33 11.86
CA TYR A 185 -14.35 26.15 12.95
C TYR A 185 -14.97 27.55 12.90
N PHE A 186 -15.03 28.17 14.05
CA PHE A 186 -15.36 29.57 14.24
C PHE A 186 -14.48 30.11 15.35
N SER A 187 -13.94 31.30 15.16
CA SER A 187 -13.23 32.06 16.19
C SER A 187 -13.53 33.55 16.08
N ASP A 188 -13.43 34.26 17.20
CA ASP A 188 -13.52 35.71 17.27
C ASP A 188 -12.36 36.25 18.08
N ASP A 189 -11.53 37.07 17.46
CA ASP A 189 -10.49 37.85 18.12
C ASP A 189 -11.08 39.23 18.53
N TRP A 190 -11.58 39.37 19.76
CA TRP A 190 -12.23 40.54 20.26
C TRP A 190 -11.22 41.50 20.97
N LYS A 191 -10.95 42.66 20.40
CA LYS A 191 -10.16 43.74 21.01
C LYS A 191 -11.02 44.49 22.01
N VAL A 192 -11.04 44.06 23.26
CA VAL A 192 -11.81 44.70 24.34
C VAL A 192 -11.30 46.13 24.55
N ASN A 193 -9.99 46.30 24.61
CA ASN A 193 -9.31 47.62 24.71
C ASN A 193 -7.90 47.50 24.05
N GLN A 194 -7.09 48.56 24.18
CA GLN A 194 -5.74 48.62 23.56
C GLN A 194 -4.74 47.60 24.15
N LYS A 195 -5.02 47.06 25.34
CA LYS A 195 -4.11 46.14 26.05
C LYS A 195 -4.66 44.68 26.17
N LEU A 196 -5.93 44.46 25.84
CA LEU A 196 -6.59 43.20 26.03
C LEU A 196 -7.33 42.77 24.76
N THR A 197 -6.97 41.61 24.25
CA THR A 197 -7.71 40.88 23.22
C THR A 197 -8.12 39.54 23.81
N LEU A 198 -9.35 39.09 23.56
CA LEU A 198 -9.90 37.77 23.89
C LEU A 198 -10.08 36.98 22.59
N ASN A 199 -9.71 35.72 22.62
CA ASN A 199 -9.90 34.77 21.52
C ASN A 199 -10.82 33.65 21.95
#